data_ffff230485b272bf13908e17df561565
#
_entry.id   ffff230485b272bf13908e17df561565
#
_cell.length_a   1.000
_cell.length_b   1.000
_cell.length_c   1.000
_cell.angle_alpha   90.00
_cell.angle_beta   90.00
_cell.angle_gamma   90.00
#
_symmetry.space_group_name_H-M   'P 1'
#
loop_
_entity.id
_entity.type
_entity.pdbx_description
1 polymer ?
#
loop_
_entity_poly.entity_id
_entity_poly.type
_entity_poly.pdbx_seq_one_letter_code
_entity_poly.pdbx_strand_id
1 'polypeptide(L)'
;MTRIVVLGSTGMLGHKVFEHFSNLEGYEVFGSYRNKSVAPDKNSFAFDAESPDWSKIPECDYVLNCIGVIKPFMKDNTIGAIKINSLFPWILSEWCENNNTRLIHITTDCVFSGDDGSYTEQNLHDCLDDYGKSKSLGEPTNCMVIRTSIIGEEIHKNASLIAWAKTQKGKSVNGFLNHHWNGVTTLEYAKVCQQIIENGLYEVGLSHLYSPQSVNKFELLQTISDRFGLALDIQPFETTSSCDRTLSSNKGLINKIFINNIVTQINNL
;
A
#
# COMPACT_ATOMS: atom_id res chain seq x y z
N MET A 1 -21.03 11.17 11.70
CA MET A 1 -20.51 9.83 11.31
C MET A 1 -19.83 10.00 9.97
N THR A 2 -18.53 9.70 9.89
CA THR A 2 -17.74 9.84 8.66
C THR A 2 -17.93 8.61 7.78
N ARG A 3 -18.32 8.83 6.51
CA ARG A 3 -18.57 7.74 5.55
C ARG A 3 -17.34 7.50 4.69
N ILE A 4 -16.85 6.26 4.70
CA ILE A 4 -15.63 5.85 4.01
C ILE A 4 -15.93 4.73 3.01
N VAL A 5 -15.44 4.87 1.79
CA VAL A 5 -15.40 3.80 0.80
C VAL A 5 -13.96 3.30 0.67
N VAL A 6 -13.75 2.00 0.91
CA VAL A 6 -12.47 1.32 0.67
C VAL A 6 -12.56 0.56 -0.65
N LEU A 7 -11.93 1.09 -1.69
CA LEU A 7 -11.83 0.41 -2.98
C LEU A 7 -10.75 -0.68 -2.91
N GLY A 8 -11.11 -1.92 -3.30
CA GLY A 8 -10.23 -3.07 -3.23
C GLY A 8 -10.16 -3.71 -1.84
N SER A 9 -11.26 -3.68 -1.07
CA SER A 9 -11.34 -4.20 0.31
C SER A 9 -11.06 -5.70 0.45
N THR A 10 -10.86 -6.43 -0.63
CA THR A 10 -10.47 -7.85 -0.64
C THR A 10 -8.99 -8.07 -0.94
N GLY A 11 -8.23 -7.02 -1.22
CA GLY A 11 -6.78 -7.07 -1.44
C GLY A 11 -5.96 -7.01 -0.15
N MET A 12 -4.63 -7.22 -0.24
CA MET A 12 -3.70 -7.22 0.90
C MET A 12 -3.82 -5.94 1.75
N LEU A 13 -3.84 -4.77 1.13
CA LEU A 13 -3.98 -3.51 1.84
C LEU A 13 -5.44 -3.25 2.23
N GLY A 14 -6.34 -3.37 1.23
CA GLY A 14 -7.72 -2.92 1.39
C GLY A 14 -8.49 -3.68 2.47
N HIS A 15 -8.22 -4.99 2.67
CA HIS A 15 -8.91 -5.73 3.73
C HIS A 15 -8.51 -5.22 5.13
N LYS A 16 -7.24 -4.88 5.32
CA LYS A 16 -6.76 -4.37 6.60
C LYS A 16 -7.27 -2.95 6.86
N VAL A 17 -7.35 -2.13 5.82
CA VAL A 17 -7.96 -0.78 5.91
C VAL A 17 -9.45 -0.90 6.22
N PHE A 18 -10.17 -1.76 5.51
CA PHE A 18 -11.61 -1.99 5.74
C PHE A 18 -11.88 -2.51 7.16
N GLU A 19 -11.14 -3.54 7.60
CA GLU A 19 -11.23 -4.10 8.95
C GLU A 19 -10.97 -3.03 10.03
N HIS A 20 -9.90 -2.25 9.86
CA HIS A 20 -9.52 -1.22 10.82
C HIS A 20 -10.64 -0.21 11.03
N PHE A 21 -11.14 0.41 9.95
CA PHE A 21 -12.18 1.43 10.05
C PHE A 21 -13.54 0.85 10.46
N SER A 22 -13.85 -0.39 10.08
CA SER A 22 -15.12 -1.06 10.50
C SER A 22 -15.18 -1.34 11.98
N ASN A 23 -14.05 -1.39 12.68
CA ASN A 23 -13.97 -1.59 14.12
C ASN A 23 -13.91 -0.28 14.93
N LEU A 24 -13.92 0.86 14.27
CA LEU A 24 -13.89 2.18 14.92
C LEU A 24 -15.30 2.77 15.05
N GLU A 25 -15.56 3.36 16.20
CA GLU A 25 -16.80 4.16 16.38
C GLU A 25 -16.73 5.46 15.56
N GLY A 26 -17.87 5.93 15.11
CA GLY A 26 -17.97 7.19 14.35
C GLY A 26 -17.79 7.05 12.85
N TYR A 27 -17.55 5.84 12.33
CA TYR A 27 -17.39 5.56 10.91
C TYR A 27 -18.50 4.66 10.36
N GLU A 28 -18.94 4.95 9.14
CA GLU A 28 -19.73 4.05 8.28
C GLU A 28 -18.84 3.65 7.10
N VAL A 29 -18.53 2.35 6.97
CA VAL A 29 -17.51 1.86 6.04
C VAL A 29 -18.13 0.95 4.99
N PHE A 30 -17.80 1.22 3.72
CA PHE A 30 -18.21 0.42 2.57
C PHE A 30 -16.99 -0.14 1.87
N GLY A 31 -17.02 -1.43 1.52
CA GLY A 31 -15.92 -2.12 0.87
C GLY A 31 -16.27 -2.54 -0.56
N SER A 32 -15.34 -2.40 -1.49
CA SER A 32 -15.54 -2.92 -2.85
C SER A 32 -14.85 -4.25 -3.07
N TYR A 33 -15.49 -5.13 -3.83
CA TYR A 33 -14.94 -6.40 -4.29
C TYR A 33 -15.10 -6.55 -5.80
N ARG A 34 -14.18 -7.26 -6.47
CA ARG A 34 -14.29 -7.58 -7.89
C ARG A 34 -14.94 -8.95 -8.13
N ASN A 35 -14.63 -9.92 -7.30
CA ASN A 35 -15.11 -11.30 -7.47
C ASN A 35 -16.14 -11.66 -6.39
N LYS A 36 -17.31 -12.16 -6.81
CA LYS A 36 -18.40 -12.59 -5.93
C LYS A 36 -18.09 -13.81 -5.04
N SER A 37 -16.99 -14.52 -5.27
CA SER A 37 -16.59 -15.68 -4.44
C SER A 37 -16.19 -15.32 -3.01
N VAL A 38 -15.93 -14.05 -2.74
CA VAL A 38 -15.77 -13.53 -1.38
C VAL A 38 -17.16 -13.13 -0.91
N ALA A 39 -17.67 -13.78 0.14
CA ALA A 39 -18.97 -13.44 0.72
C ALA A 39 -18.96 -11.95 1.13
N PRO A 40 -19.74 -11.09 0.46
CA PRO A 40 -19.72 -9.68 0.79
C PRO A 40 -20.37 -9.46 2.16
N ASP A 41 -19.76 -8.64 2.98
CA ASP A 41 -20.44 -8.01 4.10
C ASP A 41 -21.62 -7.19 3.55
N LYS A 42 -22.62 -6.95 4.37
CA LYS A 42 -23.82 -6.13 4.02
C LYS A 42 -23.47 -4.73 3.47
N ASN A 43 -22.28 -4.22 3.83
CA ASN A 43 -21.74 -2.93 3.38
C ASN A 43 -20.73 -3.09 2.23
N SER A 44 -20.81 -4.17 1.44
CA SER A 44 -19.90 -4.40 0.31
C SER A 44 -20.64 -4.31 -1.02
N PHE A 45 -19.94 -3.82 -2.05
CA PHE A 45 -20.47 -3.67 -3.41
C PHE A 45 -19.49 -4.17 -4.47
N ALA A 46 -20.03 -4.60 -5.60
CA ALA A 46 -19.22 -5.04 -6.75
C ALA A 46 -18.68 -3.82 -7.50
N PHE A 47 -17.36 -3.81 -7.73
CA PHE A 47 -16.69 -2.74 -8.46
C PHE A 47 -15.49 -3.28 -9.25
N ASP A 48 -15.39 -2.92 -10.52
CA ASP A 48 -14.29 -3.26 -11.41
C ASP A 48 -13.60 -1.98 -11.91
N ALA A 49 -12.33 -1.81 -11.54
CA ALA A 49 -11.53 -0.65 -11.91
C ALA A 49 -11.19 -0.59 -13.42
N GLU A 50 -11.29 -1.70 -14.17
CA GLU A 50 -11.10 -1.71 -15.63
C GLU A 50 -12.33 -1.18 -16.38
N SER A 51 -13.51 -1.28 -15.76
CA SER A 51 -14.80 -0.81 -16.31
C SER A 51 -15.70 -0.33 -15.18
N PRO A 52 -15.39 0.84 -14.58
CA PRO A 52 -16.03 1.30 -13.37
C PRO A 52 -17.49 1.68 -13.58
N ASP A 53 -18.37 1.10 -12.76
CA ASP A 53 -19.76 1.55 -12.61
C ASP A 53 -19.85 2.48 -11.39
N TRP A 54 -19.73 3.76 -11.65
CA TRP A 54 -19.72 4.81 -10.62
C TRP A 54 -21.00 4.89 -9.80
N SER A 55 -22.13 4.42 -10.34
CA SER A 55 -23.42 4.40 -9.64
C SER A 55 -23.43 3.43 -8.44
N LYS A 56 -22.44 2.53 -8.36
CA LYS A 56 -22.28 1.56 -7.26
C LYS A 56 -21.58 2.15 -6.05
N ILE A 57 -20.85 3.24 -6.22
CA ILE A 57 -20.13 3.86 -5.10
C ILE A 57 -21.15 4.63 -4.23
N PRO A 58 -21.30 4.27 -2.95
CA PRO A 58 -22.17 5.01 -2.04
C PRO A 58 -21.67 6.44 -1.86
N GLU A 59 -22.59 7.36 -1.54
CA GLU A 59 -22.20 8.69 -1.09
C GLU A 59 -21.28 8.59 0.13
N CYS A 60 -20.13 9.28 0.09
CA CYS A 60 -19.09 9.19 1.13
C CYS A 60 -18.26 10.45 1.24
N ASP A 61 -17.66 10.65 2.41
CA ASP A 61 -16.73 11.76 2.68
C ASP A 61 -15.33 11.46 2.14
N TYR A 62 -14.94 10.17 2.18
CA TYR A 62 -13.61 9.72 1.76
C TYR A 62 -13.69 8.44 0.92
N VAL A 63 -12.86 8.39 -0.11
CA VAL A 63 -12.48 7.16 -0.82
C VAL A 63 -11.03 6.83 -0.49
N LEU A 64 -10.78 5.62 0.01
CA LEU A 64 -9.43 5.07 0.21
C LEU A 64 -9.18 4.07 -0.92
N ASN A 65 -8.38 4.49 -1.93
CA ASN A 65 -8.10 3.64 -3.07
C ASN A 65 -6.93 2.70 -2.79
N CYS A 66 -7.26 1.42 -2.52
CA CYS A 66 -6.32 0.33 -2.30
C CYS A 66 -6.20 -0.61 -3.51
N ILE A 67 -6.81 -0.26 -4.66
CA ILE A 67 -6.72 -1.06 -5.88
C ILE A 67 -5.38 -0.84 -6.56
N GLY A 68 -4.75 -1.94 -6.98
CA GLY A 68 -3.56 -1.93 -7.80
C GLY A 68 -3.16 -3.34 -8.24
N VAL A 69 -2.54 -3.45 -9.40
CA VAL A 69 -1.93 -4.69 -9.89
C VAL A 69 -0.46 -4.68 -9.51
N ILE A 70 -0.01 -5.65 -8.72
CA ILE A 70 1.38 -5.75 -8.26
C ILE A 70 2.27 -6.43 -9.30
N LYS A 71 3.57 -6.22 -9.18
CA LYS A 71 4.60 -6.67 -10.12
C LYS A 71 4.47 -8.14 -10.60
N PRO A 72 4.22 -9.14 -9.74
CA PRO A 72 4.08 -10.53 -10.19
C PRO A 72 2.94 -10.77 -11.19
N PHE A 73 1.88 -9.95 -11.15
CA PHE A 73 0.68 -10.11 -11.98
C PHE A 73 0.62 -9.16 -13.18
N MET A 74 1.65 -8.34 -13.40
CA MET A 74 1.69 -7.41 -14.55
C MET A 74 1.62 -8.13 -15.89
N LYS A 75 2.29 -9.29 -16.00
CA LYS A 75 2.39 -10.06 -17.26
C LYS A 75 1.11 -10.85 -17.59
N ASP A 76 0.24 -11.11 -16.63
CA ASP A 76 -0.99 -11.88 -16.82
C ASP A 76 -1.99 -11.10 -17.70
N ASN A 77 -2.07 -9.78 -17.48
CA ASN A 77 -2.85 -8.86 -18.28
C ASN A 77 -2.21 -7.45 -18.23
N THR A 78 -1.21 -7.22 -19.07
CA THR A 78 -0.46 -5.95 -19.08
C THR A 78 -1.34 -4.75 -19.37
N ILE A 79 -2.29 -4.85 -20.32
CA ILE A 79 -3.20 -3.75 -20.67
C ILE A 79 -4.11 -3.41 -19.50
N GLY A 80 -4.73 -4.41 -18.87
CA GLY A 80 -5.55 -4.20 -17.67
C GLY A 80 -4.75 -3.65 -16.50
N ALA A 81 -3.51 -4.11 -16.31
CA ALA A 81 -2.62 -3.58 -15.28
C ALA A 81 -2.28 -2.09 -15.50
N ILE A 82 -2.02 -1.67 -16.74
CA ILE A 82 -1.81 -0.26 -17.10
C ILE A 82 -3.08 0.56 -16.84
N LYS A 83 -4.24 0.07 -17.27
CA LYS A 83 -5.51 0.75 -16.98
C LYS A 83 -5.72 0.96 -15.47
N ILE A 84 -5.50 -0.08 -14.67
CA ILE A 84 -5.72 -0.05 -13.22
C ILE A 84 -4.66 0.80 -12.51
N ASN A 85 -3.39 0.65 -12.85
CA ASN A 85 -2.31 1.34 -12.14
C ASN A 85 -2.10 2.78 -12.60
N SER A 86 -2.39 3.09 -13.87
CA SER A 86 -2.10 4.40 -14.46
C SER A 86 -3.36 5.23 -14.68
N LEU A 87 -4.33 4.72 -15.44
CA LEU A 87 -5.49 5.52 -15.87
C LEU A 87 -6.56 5.65 -14.77
N PHE A 88 -6.89 4.54 -14.12
CA PHE A 88 -7.97 4.49 -13.12
C PHE A 88 -7.78 5.51 -11.96
N PRO A 89 -6.59 5.71 -11.38
CA PRO A 89 -6.40 6.71 -10.32
C PRO A 89 -6.80 8.13 -10.75
N TRP A 90 -6.51 8.52 -11.99
CA TRP A 90 -6.88 9.84 -12.52
C TRP A 90 -8.38 9.98 -12.71
N ILE A 91 -9.04 8.98 -13.33
CA ILE A 91 -10.49 8.99 -13.52
C ILE A 91 -11.20 8.98 -12.16
N LEU A 92 -10.67 8.21 -11.18
CA LEU A 92 -11.23 8.17 -9.83
C LEU A 92 -11.06 9.52 -9.11
N SER A 93 -9.92 10.18 -9.27
CA SER A 93 -9.70 11.48 -8.64
C SER A 93 -10.61 12.57 -9.21
N GLU A 94 -10.85 12.57 -10.52
CA GLU A 94 -11.82 13.46 -11.18
C GLU A 94 -13.26 13.17 -10.71
N TRP A 95 -13.63 11.88 -10.61
CA TRP A 95 -14.93 11.49 -10.07
C TRP A 95 -15.12 11.96 -8.62
N CYS A 96 -14.11 11.79 -7.78
CA CYS A 96 -14.16 12.23 -6.38
C CYS A 96 -14.32 13.75 -6.28
N GLU A 97 -13.56 14.51 -7.08
CA GLU A 97 -13.65 15.98 -7.11
C GLU A 97 -15.06 16.43 -7.52
N ASN A 98 -15.64 15.84 -8.56
CA ASN A 98 -16.98 16.15 -9.03
C ASN A 98 -18.10 15.79 -8.04
N ASN A 99 -17.83 14.90 -7.09
CA ASN A 99 -18.77 14.47 -6.06
C ASN A 99 -18.45 15.05 -4.66
N ASN A 100 -17.53 16.02 -4.55
CA ASN A 100 -17.07 16.61 -3.29
C ASN A 100 -16.56 15.57 -2.27
N THR A 101 -15.96 14.49 -2.77
CA THR A 101 -15.40 13.39 -1.99
C THR A 101 -13.88 13.51 -1.95
N ARG A 102 -13.26 13.28 -0.80
CA ARG A 102 -11.81 13.30 -0.65
C ARG A 102 -11.21 11.95 -1.01
N LEU A 103 -10.24 11.92 -1.93
CA LEU A 103 -9.54 10.70 -2.32
C LEU A 103 -8.17 10.63 -1.65
N ILE A 104 -7.90 9.52 -0.94
CA ILE A 104 -6.55 9.12 -0.53
C ILE A 104 -6.13 7.94 -1.40
N HIS A 105 -5.14 8.17 -2.27
CA HIS A 105 -4.63 7.17 -3.20
C HIS A 105 -3.23 6.69 -2.79
N ILE A 106 -3.02 5.36 -2.75
CA ILE A 106 -1.71 4.77 -2.46
C ILE A 106 -0.90 4.55 -3.75
N THR A 107 0.36 4.96 -3.71
CA THR A 107 1.35 4.61 -4.73
C THR A 107 2.59 3.96 -4.11
N THR A 108 3.68 3.76 -4.83
CA THR A 108 4.78 2.89 -4.46
C THR A 108 6.16 3.54 -4.56
N ASP A 109 7.08 3.12 -3.68
CA ASP A 109 8.52 3.38 -3.79
C ASP A 109 9.16 2.78 -5.05
N CYS A 110 8.52 1.79 -5.68
CA CYS A 110 9.01 1.16 -6.91
C CYS A 110 8.99 2.08 -8.14
N VAL A 111 8.56 3.33 -8.01
CA VAL A 111 8.78 4.38 -9.03
C VAL A 111 10.25 4.78 -9.10
N PHE A 112 11.05 4.40 -8.12
CA PHE A 112 12.50 4.62 -8.05
C PHE A 112 13.29 3.36 -8.38
N SER A 113 14.49 3.51 -8.96
CA SER A 113 15.43 2.40 -9.26
C SER A 113 15.89 1.70 -7.98
N GLY A 114 16.21 2.47 -6.96
CA GLY A 114 16.83 2.00 -5.72
C GLY A 114 18.35 2.12 -5.74
N ASP A 115 18.89 2.98 -6.60
CA ASP A 115 20.34 3.20 -6.70
C ASP A 115 20.84 4.19 -5.64
N ASP A 116 20.02 5.21 -5.27
CA ASP A 116 20.44 6.31 -4.39
C ASP A 116 19.96 6.17 -2.94
N GLY A 117 18.73 5.68 -2.71
CA GLY A 117 18.09 5.67 -1.40
C GLY A 117 17.61 7.06 -0.93
N SER A 118 16.94 7.10 0.22
CA SER A 118 16.44 8.34 0.85
C SER A 118 15.69 9.27 -0.10
N TYR A 119 14.91 8.70 -1.03
CA TYR A 119 14.17 9.45 -2.04
C TYR A 119 13.12 10.35 -1.42
N THR A 120 13.09 11.61 -1.87
CA THR A 120 12.08 12.61 -1.52
C THR A 120 10.98 12.70 -2.59
N GLU A 121 9.92 13.46 -2.32
CA GLU A 121 8.84 13.70 -3.29
C GLU A 121 9.31 14.43 -4.56
N GLN A 122 10.50 15.05 -4.53
CA GLN A 122 11.06 15.84 -5.63
C GLN A 122 11.99 15.02 -6.54
N ASN A 123 12.38 13.82 -6.13
CA ASN A 123 13.23 12.97 -6.96
C ASN A 123 12.49 12.52 -8.22
N LEU A 124 13.21 12.49 -9.33
CA LEU A 124 12.68 11.98 -10.59
C LEU A 124 12.41 10.49 -10.50
N HIS A 125 11.34 10.03 -11.16
CA HIS A 125 11.07 8.61 -11.30
C HIS A 125 12.00 8.00 -12.33
N ASP A 126 12.77 7.03 -11.93
CA ASP A 126 13.85 6.39 -12.73
C ASP A 126 13.68 4.86 -12.84
N CYS A 127 12.54 4.32 -12.42
CA CYS A 127 12.25 2.90 -12.56
C CYS A 127 12.24 2.43 -14.02
N LEU A 128 12.79 1.25 -14.26
CA LEU A 128 12.88 0.68 -15.60
C LEU A 128 11.78 -0.36 -15.89
N ASP A 129 11.21 -0.97 -14.88
CA ASP A 129 10.19 -2.02 -15.03
C ASP A 129 8.78 -1.47 -15.27
N ASP A 130 7.94 -2.29 -15.90
CA ASP A 130 6.57 -1.90 -16.28
C ASP A 130 5.68 -1.57 -15.08
N TYR A 131 5.91 -2.23 -13.93
CA TYR A 131 5.16 -1.96 -12.71
C TYR A 131 5.45 -0.56 -12.20
N GLY A 132 6.71 -0.22 -11.98
CA GLY A 132 7.11 1.11 -11.52
C GLY A 132 6.63 2.20 -12.48
N LYS A 133 6.82 2.02 -13.80
CA LYS A 133 6.34 2.95 -14.84
C LYS A 133 4.82 3.12 -14.80
N SER A 134 4.06 2.02 -14.65
CA SER A 134 2.60 2.09 -14.58
C SER A 134 2.11 2.83 -13.34
N LYS A 135 2.76 2.62 -12.19
CA LYS A 135 2.43 3.32 -10.94
C LYS A 135 2.86 4.79 -10.97
N SER A 136 4.01 5.10 -11.60
CA SER A 136 4.49 6.46 -11.82
C SER A 136 3.47 7.33 -12.58
N LEU A 137 2.87 6.79 -13.62
CA LEU A 137 1.80 7.47 -14.38
C LEU A 137 0.48 7.58 -13.61
N GLY A 138 0.30 6.81 -12.55
CA GLY A 138 -0.93 6.74 -11.77
C GLY A 138 -0.90 7.58 -10.48
N GLU A 139 -0.21 8.71 -10.47
CA GLU A 139 -0.15 9.67 -9.36
C GLU A 139 -0.91 10.96 -9.70
N PRO A 140 -2.23 11.04 -9.44
CA PRO A 140 -3.02 12.24 -9.71
C PRO A 140 -2.56 13.43 -8.86
N THR A 141 -2.71 14.64 -9.41
CA THR A 141 -2.28 15.89 -8.74
C THR A 141 -3.41 16.63 -8.04
N ASN A 142 -4.66 16.20 -8.20
CA ASN A 142 -5.87 16.82 -7.64
C ASN A 142 -6.46 16.07 -6.45
N CYS A 143 -5.73 15.12 -5.88
CA CYS A 143 -6.11 14.40 -4.66
C CYS A 143 -4.90 14.19 -3.75
N MET A 144 -5.11 13.61 -2.57
CA MET A 144 -4.00 13.17 -1.72
C MET A 144 -3.43 11.87 -2.22
N VAL A 145 -2.14 11.87 -2.57
CA VAL A 145 -1.39 10.69 -2.97
C VAL A 145 -0.36 10.36 -1.90
N ILE A 146 -0.39 9.14 -1.39
CA ILE A 146 0.57 8.63 -0.40
C ILE A 146 1.49 7.63 -1.09
N ARG A 147 2.77 7.99 -1.26
CA ARG A 147 3.80 7.08 -1.76
C ARG A 147 4.45 6.37 -0.59
N THR A 148 4.43 5.04 -0.63
CA THR A 148 5.00 4.17 0.40
C THR A 148 5.32 2.80 -0.16
N SER A 149 6.01 1.98 0.61
CA SER A 149 6.10 0.54 0.41
C SER A 149 5.34 -0.17 1.50
N ILE A 150 4.61 -1.23 1.20
CA ILE A 150 3.77 -1.91 2.18
C ILE A 150 4.11 -3.39 2.33
N ILE A 151 3.96 -3.88 3.56
CA ILE A 151 4.02 -5.30 3.90
C ILE A 151 2.79 -5.70 4.72
N GLY A 152 2.21 -6.86 4.43
CA GLY A 152 1.03 -7.35 5.14
C GLY A 152 0.71 -8.79 4.78
N GLU A 153 -0.29 -9.34 5.48
CA GLU A 153 -0.83 -10.65 5.16
C GLU A 153 -1.83 -10.57 4.01
N GLU A 154 -1.84 -11.58 3.16
CA GLU A 154 -2.79 -11.72 2.06
C GLU A 154 -3.90 -12.70 2.42
N ILE A 155 -5.13 -12.42 1.99
CA ILE A 155 -6.28 -13.32 2.21
C ILE A 155 -6.34 -14.41 1.12
N HIS A 156 -6.04 -14.05 -0.13
CA HIS A 156 -6.36 -14.91 -1.28
C HIS A 156 -5.17 -15.27 -2.18
N LYS A 157 -4.03 -14.59 -2.03
CA LYS A 157 -2.85 -14.76 -2.87
C LYS A 157 -1.63 -14.97 -1.99
N ASN A 158 -0.63 -15.67 -2.50
CA ASN A 158 0.61 -15.95 -1.77
C ASN A 158 1.81 -15.29 -2.47
N ALA A 159 1.67 -14.03 -2.86
CA ALA A 159 2.69 -13.29 -3.62
C ALA A 159 3.50 -12.30 -2.76
N SER A 160 3.05 -12.01 -1.52
CA SER A 160 3.75 -11.09 -0.61
C SER A 160 4.95 -11.74 0.08
N LEU A 161 5.84 -10.89 0.63
CA LEU A 161 7.00 -11.37 1.38
C LEU A 161 6.62 -12.21 2.59
N ILE A 162 5.58 -11.85 3.34
CA ILE A 162 5.10 -12.64 4.50
C ILE A 162 4.57 -13.99 4.04
N ALA A 163 3.77 -14.01 2.98
CA ALA A 163 3.23 -15.26 2.44
C ALA A 163 4.37 -16.18 1.96
N TRP A 164 5.34 -15.63 1.23
CA TRP A 164 6.53 -16.38 0.82
C TRP A 164 7.31 -16.91 2.04
N ALA A 165 7.58 -16.08 3.04
CA ALA A 165 8.31 -16.48 4.24
C ALA A 165 7.62 -17.66 4.96
N LYS A 166 6.27 -17.63 5.07
CA LYS A 166 5.48 -18.73 5.64
C LYS A 166 5.69 -20.06 4.88
N THR A 167 5.89 -20.03 3.55
CA THR A 167 6.18 -21.26 2.74
C THR A 167 7.60 -21.79 2.97
N GLN A 168 8.50 -20.98 3.55
CA GLN A 168 9.89 -21.34 3.84
C GLN A 168 10.10 -21.84 5.29
N LYS A 169 9.04 -22.00 6.07
CA LYS A 169 9.12 -22.41 7.48
C LYS A 169 10.11 -23.56 7.71
N GLY A 170 11.06 -23.38 8.63
CA GLY A 170 12.09 -24.34 8.99
C GLY A 170 13.20 -24.54 7.95
N LYS A 171 13.25 -23.71 6.90
CA LYS A 171 14.27 -23.81 5.84
C LYS A 171 15.34 -22.75 5.99
N SER A 172 16.48 -22.98 5.32
CA SER A 172 17.53 -21.98 5.14
C SER A 172 17.16 -21.06 3.96
N VAL A 173 17.30 -19.74 4.15
CA VAL A 173 17.00 -18.70 3.16
C VAL A 173 18.05 -17.59 3.23
N ASN A 174 18.27 -16.90 2.13
CA ASN A 174 19.17 -15.73 2.11
C ASN A 174 18.41 -14.48 2.56
N GLY A 175 18.99 -13.74 3.50
CA GLY A 175 18.58 -12.39 3.89
C GLY A 175 19.55 -11.37 3.33
N PHE A 176 19.07 -10.45 2.49
CA PHE A 176 19.93 -9.50 1.78
C PHE A 176 20.36 -8.35 2.69
N LEU A 177 21.67 -8.18 2.90
CA LEU A 177 22.24 -7.12 3.74
C LEU A 177 22.26 -5.76 3.01
N ASN A 178 22.43 -5.77 1.69
CA ASN A 178 22.53 -4.58 0.85
C ASN A 178 21.22 -4.17 0.15
N HIS A 179 20.06 -4.66 0.65
CA HIS A 179 18.72 -4.23 0.22
C HIS A 179 18.01 -3.53 1.36
N HIS A 180 17.92 -2.20 1.28
CA HIS A 180 17.32 -1.37 2.33
C HIS A 180 15.86 -1.02 2.07
N TRP A 181 15.10 -0.89 3.14
CA TRP A 181 13.66 -0.66 3.09
C TRP A 181 13.17 0.06 4.36
N ASN A 182 12.24 0.99 4.22
CA ASN A 182 11.60 1.68 5.34
C ASN A 182 10.09 1.89 5.12
N GLY A 183 9.44 0.99 4.42
CA GLY A 183 7.99 1.02 4.25
C GLY A 183 7.22 0.74 5.56
N VAL A 184 5.91 0.59 5.44
CA VAL A 184 5.02 0.38 6.59
C VAL A 184 4.21 -0.91 6.44
N THR A 185 3.61 -1.39 7.53
CA THR A 185 2.63 -2.47 7.44
C THR A 185 1.28 -1.96 6.94
N THR A 186 0.46 -2.87 6.40
CA THR A 186 -0.91 -2.54 5.99
C THR A 186 -1.77 -1.99 7.12
N LEU A 187 -1.57 -2.46 8.36
CA LEU A 187 -2.24 -1.93 9.55
C LEU A 187 -1.75 -0.52 9.90
N GLU A 188 -0.45 -0.26 9.81
CA GLU A 188 0.09 1.08 10.08
C GLU A 188 -0.41 2.10 9.06
N TYR A 189 -0.49 1.71 7.77
CA TYR A 189 -1.12 2.54 6.74
C TYR A 189 -2.56 2.89 7.09
N ALA A 190 -3.36 1.92 7.55
CA ALA A 190 -4.75 2.17 7.97
C ALA A 190 -4.82 3.17 9.13
N LYS A 191 -3.96 3.03 10.15
CA LYS A 191 -3.85 3.97 11.29
C LYS A 191 -3.42 5.38 10.85
N VAL A 192 -2.53 5.48 9.87
CA VAL A 192 -2.14 6.77 9.30
C VAL A 192 -3.31 7.42 8.57
N CYS A 193 -4.07 6.67 7.76
CA CYS A 193 -5.30 7.19 7.14
C CYS A 193 -6.30 7.68 8.20
N GLN A 194 -6.46 6.98 9.32
CA GLN A 194 -7.28 7.44 10.44
C GLN A 194 -6.78 8.77 11.00
N GLN A 195 -5.49 8.91 11.30
CA GLN A 195 -4.90 10.15 11.79
C GLN A 195 -5.10 11.31 10.80
N ILE A 196 -4.96 11.06 9.49
CA ILE A 196 -5.21 12.06 8.44
C ILE A 196 -6.66 12.56 8.50
N ILE A 197 -7.62 11.66 8.64
CA ILE A 197 -9.04 11.99 8.67
C ILE A 197 -9.40 12.72 9.97
N GLU A 198 -9.02 12.18 11.12
CA GLU A 198 -9.40 12.70 12.44
C GLU A 198 -8.76 14.06 12.76
N ASN A 199 -7.52 14.26 12.33
CA ASN A 199 -6.78 15.50 12.59
C ASN A 199 -6.89 16.53 11.46
N GLY A 200 -7.72 16.27 10.43
CA GLY A 200 -7.91 17.18 9.30
C GLY A 200 -6.64 17.43 8.48
N LEU A 201 -5.78 16.40 8.34
CA LEU A 201 -4.49 16.51 7.66
C LEU A 201 -4.57 16.21 6.15
N TYR A 202 -5.79 16.06 5.60
CA TYR A 202 -5.96 15.85 4.17
C TYR A 202 -5.42 17.06 3.40
N GLU A 203 -4.44 16.83 2.55
CA GLU A 203 -3.81 17.85 1.70
C GLU A 203 -3.64 17.27 0.28
N VAL A 204 -4.08 18.02 -0.73
CA VAL A 204 -3.91 17.62 -2.13
C VAL A 204 -2.44 17.61 -2.51
N GLY A 205 -2.04 16.57 -3.21
CA GLY A 205 -0.69 16.36 -3.70
C GLY A 205 0.00 15.14 -3.11
N LEU A 206 1.24 14.92 -3.54
CA LEU A 206 2.04 13.77 -3.15
C LEU A 206 2.70 13.97 -1.78
N SER A 207 2.64 12.96 -0.91
CA SER A 207 3.38 12.86 0.35
C SER A 207 4.00 11.48 0.50
N HIS A 208 5.19 11.40 1.06
CA HIS A 208 5.82 10.14 1.42
C HIS A 208 5.38 9.67 2.80
N LEU A 209 5.17 8.35 2.93
CA LEU A 209 4.92 7.66 4.19
C LEU A 209 5.94 6.53 4.36
N TYR A 210 6.66 6.54 5.47
CA TYR A 210 7.71 5.56 5.75
C TYR A 210 7.92 5.36 7.25
N SER A 211 8.50 4.21 7.63
CA SER A 211 8.91 3.94 9.01
C SER A 211 10.09 4.83 9.41
N PRO A 212 10.16 5.28 10.67
CA PRO A 212 11.23 6.17 11.14
C PRO A 212 12.64 5.60 10.98
N GLN A 213 12.74 4.26 10.92
CA GLN A 213 14.00 3.53 10.77
C GLN A 213 13.94 2.64 9.54
N SER A 214 15.02 2.64 8.77
CA SER A 214 15.22 1.66 7.70
C SER A 214 15.72 0.33 8.27
N VAL A 215 15.40 -0.76 7.60
CA VAL A 215 15.92 -2.11 7.84
C VAL A 215 16.42 -2.68 6.52
N ASN A 216 17.38 -3.60 6.57
CA ASN A 216 17.70 -4.39 5.39
C ASN A 216 16.78 -5.64 5.32
N LYS A 217 16.84 -6.38 4.20
CA LYS A 217 15.97 -7.56 4.02
C LYS A 217 16.31 -8.71 4.96
N PHE A 218 17.54 -8.80 5.46
CA PHE A 218 17.93 -9.78 6.47
C PHE A 218 17.20 -9.48 7.79
N GLU A 219 17.30 -8.26 8.31
CA GLU A 219 16.62 -7.81 9.54
C GLU A 219 15.10 -7.93 9.44
N LEU A 220 14.54 -7.56 8.28
CA LEU A 220 13.12 -7.67 8.02
C LEU A 220 12.64 -9.13 8.08
N LEU A 221 13.38 -10.07 7.47
CA LEU A 221 13.05 -11.49 7.51
C LEU A 221 13.18 -12.08 8.91
N GLN A 222 14.19 -11.66 9.71
CA GLN A 222 14.30 -12.06 11.11
C GLN A 222 13.04 -11.65 11.88
N THR A 223 12.63 -10.38 11.79
CA THR A 223 11.44 -9.87 12.46
C THR A 223 10.18 -10.66 12.06
N ILE A 224 10.02 -10.97 10.77
CA ILE A 224 8.90 -11.78 10.26
C ILE A 224 8.97 -13.21 10.81
N SER A 225 10.15 -13.83 10.79
CA SER A 225 10.34 -15.18 11.26
C SER A 225 9.98 -15.32 12.75
N ASP A 226 10.41 -14.36 13.56
CA ASP A 226 10.12 -14.32 14.99
C ASP A 226 8.61 -14.13 15.24
N ARG A 227 8.00 -13.13 14.59
CA ARG A 227 6.57 -12.82 14.75
C ARG A 227 5.65 -13.98 14.40
N PHE A 228 5.96 -14.73 13.35
CA PHE A 228 5.11 -15.82 12.85
C PHE A 228 5.60 -17.22 13.26
N GLY A 229 6.64 -17.33 14.09
CA GLY A 229 7.18 -18.61 14.56
C GLY A 229 7.65 -19.51 13.42
N LEU A 230 8.35 -18.93 12.41
CA LEU A 230 8.70 -19.65 11.20
C LEU A 230 9.98 -20.47 11.35
N ALA A 231 10.82 -20.19 12.35
CA ALA A 231 12.11 -20.84 12.56
C ALA A 231 12.98 -20.88 11.29
N LEU A 232 13.05 -19.75 10.57
CA LEU A 232 13.90 -19.63 9.40
C LEU A 232 15.37 -19.61 9.79
N ASP A 233 16.21 -20.36 9.08
CA ASP A 233 17.67 -20.24 9.13
C ASP A 233 18.09 -19.18 8.10
N ILE A 234 18.21 -17.91 8.54
CA ILE A 234 18.44 -16.78 7.65
C ILE A 234 19.93 -16.53 7.53
N GLN A 235 20.47 -16.78 6.33
CA GLN A 235 21.88 -16.55 6.03
C GLN A 235 22.10 -15.11 5.54
N PRO A 236 23.03 -14.35 6.14
CA PRO A 236 23.39 -13.03 5.63
C PRO A 236 24.00 -13.16 4.24
N PHE A 237 23.50 -12.37 3.30
CA PHE A 237 23.90 -12.45 1.91
C PHE A 237 23.96 -11.06 1.28
N GLU A 238 25.00 -10.77 0.51
CA GLU A 238 25.11 -9.58 -0.33
C GLU A 238 24.90 -9.95 -1.80
N THR A 239 23.94 -9.30 -2.43
CA THR A 239 23.72 -9.44 -3.87
C THR A 239 24.74 -8.60 -4.66
N THR A 240 24.95 -8.93 -5.92
CA THR A 240 25.88 -8.19 -6.81
C THR A 240 25.45 -6.75 -7.07
N SER A 241 24.14 -6.47 -6.98
CA SER A 241 23.58 -5.11 -7.08
C SER A 241 22.85 -4.77 -5.78
N SER A 242 23.20 -3.66 -5.15
CA SER A 242 22.47 -3.10 -4.02
C SER A 242 21.10 -2.58 -4.47
N CYS A 243 20.17 -2.44 -3.51
CA CYS A 243 18.90 -1.79 -3.76
C CYS A 243 18.48 -1.02 -2.51
N ASP A 244 18.42 0.30 -2.61
CA ASP A 244 17.96 1.18 -1.54
C ASP A 244 16.78 2.03 -2.05
N ARG A 245 15.55 1.61 -1.73
CA ARG A 245 14.34 2.39 -2.03
C ARG A 245 13.76 3.06 -0.79
N THR A 246 14.61 3.34 0.19
CA THR A 246 14.18 4.09 1.36
C THR A 246 13.65 5.46 0.95
N LEU A 247 12.56 5.87 1.59
CA LEU A 247 11.94 7.16 1.39
C LEU A 247 12.38 8.12 2.49
N SER A 248 12.45 9.38 2.13
CA SER A 248 12.52 10.54 3.02
C SER A 248 11.46 11.55 2.59
N SER A 249 11.29 12.66 3.30
CA SER A 249 10.28 13.64 2.95
C SER A 249 10.77 15.07 3.19
N ASN A 250 10.46 15.94 2.24
CA ASN A 250 10.56 17.40 2.37
C ASN A 250 9.20 18.02 2.73
N LYS A 251 8.14 17.19 2.93
CA LYS A 251 6.79 17.64 3.26
C LYS A 251 6.44 17.40 4.73
N GLY A 252 5.47 18.18 5.22
CA GLY A 252 5.15 18.22 6.64
C GLY A 252 4.27 17.09 7.17
N LEU A 253 3.71 16.19 6.32
CA LEU A 253 2.80 15.13 6.78
C LEU A 253 3.47 14.23 7.82
N ILE A 254 4.67 13.76 7.52
CA ILE A 254 5.42 12.83 8.38
C ILE A 254 5.66 13.36 9.80
N ASN A 255 5.73 14.68 9.95
CA ASN A 255 5.92 15.34 11.25
C ASN A 255 4.63 15.58 12.03
N LYS A 256 3.46 15.32 11.39
CA LYS A 256 2.13 15.54 11.98
C LYS A 256 1.43 14.26 12.37
N ILE A 257 2.00 13.12 12.01
CA ILE A 257 1.45 11.78 12.28
C ILE A 257 2.40 10.97 13.15
N PHE A 258 1.84 10.06 13.93
CA PHE A 258 2.62 9.08 14.68
C PHE A 258 2.76 7.79 13.87
N ILE A 259 3.99 7.30 13.74
CA ILE A 259 4.33 6.06 13.05
C ILE A 259 5.22 5.23 13.94
N ASN A 260 4.83 3.98 14.19
CA ASN A 260 5.65 3.03 14.93
C ASN A 260 6.90 2.63 14.13
N ASN A 261 7.96 2.16 14.82
CA ASN A 261 9.07 1.50 14.14
C ASN A 261 8.58 0.17 13.51
N ILE A 262 9.30 -0.34 12.51
CA ILE A 262 8.86 -1.49 11.72
C ILE A 262 8.73 -2.78 12.54
N VAL A 263 9.57 -2.98 13.55
CA VAL A 263 9.49 -4.16 14.44
C VAL A 263 8.16 -4.15 15.20
N THR A 264 7.79 -3.01 15.78
CA THR A 264 6.50 -2.83 16.46
C THR A 264 5.34 -3.03 15.49
N GLN A 265 5.43 -2.48 14.27
CA GLN A 265 4.40 -2.64 13.25
C GLN A 265 4.19 -4.11 12.86
N ILE A 266 5.26 -4.88 12.65
CA ILE A 266 5.17 -6.31 12.30
C ILE A 266 4.61 -7.13 13.46
N ASN A 267 5.00 -6.82 14.71
CA ASN A 267 4.48 -7.50 15.87
C ASN A 267 2.98 -7.28 16.10
N ASN A 268 2.42 -6.22 15.53
CA ASN A 268 1.00 -5.88 15.61
C ASN A 268 0.15 -6.46 14.43
N LEU A 269 0.77 -7.17 13.49
CA LEU A 269 0.05 -7.81 12.35
C LEU A 269 -0.77 -9.04 12.77
#